data_5d81c9a657162321b8aab110b15d066d
#
_entry.id   5d81c9a657162321b8aab110b15d066d
#
_cell.length_a   1.000
_cell.length_b   1.000
_cell.length_c   1.000
_cell.angle_alpha   90.00
_cell.angle_beta   90.00
_cell.angle_gamma   90.00
#
_symmetry.space_group_name_H-M   'P 1'
#
loop_
_entity.id
_entity.type
_entity.pdbx_description
1 polymer ?
#
loop_
_entity_poly.entity_id
_entity_poly.type
_entity_poly.pdbx_seq_one_letter_code
_entity_poly.pdbx_strand_id
1 'polypeptide(L)' 'MKIYMSDLRKAKMCARGSRAFFLSQGWDWTAFLENGIDIEIVKSTKDAMARQVVEIVENGEK' A
#
# COMPACT_ATOMS: atom_id res chain seq x y z
N MET A 1 -5.98 -7.04 -8.71
CA MET A 1 -4.61 -6.53 -8.54
C MET A 1 -4.34 -6.22 -7.10
N LYS A 2 -3.18 -6.62 -6.63
CA LYS A 2 -2.84 -6.43 -5.22
C LYS A 2 -1.54 -5.65 -5.06
N ILE A 3 -1.44 -4.97 -3.93
CA ILE A 3 -0.25 -4.22 -3.57
C ILE A 3 0.50 -5.01 -2.51
N TYR A 4 1.81 -5.14 -2.69
CA TYR A 4 2.67 -5.88 -1.76
C TYR A 4 3.73 -4.98 -1.16
N MET A 5 4.44 -5.50 -0.17
CA MET A 5 5.49 -4.72 0.47
C MET A 5 6.54 -4.22 -0.51
N SER A 6 6.85 -5.01 -1.53
CA SER A 6 7.81 -4.59 -2.54
C SER A 6 7.35 -3.34 -3.27
N ASP A 7 6.04 -3.19 -3.44
CA ASP A 7 5.50 -2.02 -4.10
C ASP A 7 5.67 -0.78 -3.23
N LEU A 8 5.53 -0.95 -1.91
CA LEU A 8 5.75 0.16 -0.99
C LEU A 8 7.20 0.62 -1.04
N ARG A 9 8.11 -0.32 -1.17
CA ARG A 9 9.53 0.02 -1.26
C ARG A 9 9.83 0.79 -2.54
N LYS A 10 9.18 0.42 -3.63
CA LYS A 10 9.33 1.16 -4.89
C LYS A 10 8.83 2.59 -4.74
N ALA A 11 7.83 2.79 -3.89
CA ALA A 11 7.30 4.11 -3.61
C ALA A 11 8.14 4.86 -2.58
N LYS A 12 9.26 4.26 -2.18
CA LYS A 12 10.18 4.85 -1.20
C LYS A 12 9.54 5.07 0.16
N MET A 13 8.63 4.19 0.51
CA MET A 13 7.97 4.22 1.80
C MET A 13 8.63 3.22 2.74
N CYS A 14 8.89 3.64 3.98
CA CYS A 14 9.50 2.74 4.94
C CYS A 14 8.42 1.87 5.58
N ALA A 15 8.84 0.70 6.07
CA ALA A 15 7.90 -0.24 6.68
C ALA A 15 7.22 0.36 7.90
N ARG A 16 7.97 1.12 8.70
CA ARG A 16 7.42 1.71 9.92
C ARG A 16 6.28 2.68 9.59
N GLY A 17 6.51 3.57 8.64
CA GLY A 17 5.49 4.53 8.25
C GLY A 17 4.28 3.87 7.63
N SER A 18 4.52 2.87 6.80
CA SER A 18 3.43 2.15 6.14
C SER A 18 2.60 1.39 7.16
N ARG A 19 3.24 0.78 8.15
CA ARG A 19 2.52 0.07 9.19
C ARG A 19 1.62 1.01 9.99
N ALA A 20 2.15 2.18 10.34
CA ALA A 20 1.37 3.16 11.07
C ALA A 20 0.16 3.60 10.26
N PHE A 21 0.34 3.79 8.96
CA PHE A 21 -0.76 4.15 8.09
C PHE A 21 -1.83 3.06 8.05
N PHE A 22 -1.40 1.81 7.90
CA PHE A 22 -2.34 0.68 7.89
C PHE A 22 -3.14 0.62 9.17
N LEU A 23 -2.47 0.81 10.31
CA LEU A 23 -3.16 0.79 11.60
C LEU A 23 -4.18 1.91 11.70
N SER A 24 -3.85 3.09 11.17
CA SER A 24 -4.76 4.22 11.22
C SER A 24 -6.01 3.97 10.36
N GLN A 25 -5.87 3.15 9.33
CA GLN A 25 -7.00 2.80 8.46
C GLN A 25 -7.77 1.58 8.98
N GLY A 26 -7.28 0.95 10.01
CA GLY A 26 -7.91 -0.26 10.52
C GLY A 26 -7.61 -1.49 9.68
N TRP A 27 -6.57 -1.46 8.89
CA TRP A 27 -6.18 -2.58 8.05
C TRP A 27 -5.23 -3.51 8.78
N ASP A 28 -5.26 -4.79 8.41
CA ASP A 28 -4.42 -5.82 9.02
C ASP A 28 -3.05 -5.84 8.35
N TRP A 29 -2.05 -5.34 9.08
CA TRP A 29 -0.68 -5.28 8.56
C TRP A 29 -0.11 -6.68 8.30
N THR A 30 -0.36 -7.61 9.21
CA THR A 30 0.16 -8.97 9.07
C THR A 30 -0.42 -9.65 7.83
N ALA A 31 -1.71 -9.51 7.63
CA ALA A 31 -2.35 -10.08 6.44
C ALA A 31 -1.79 -9.46 5.17
N PHE A 32 -1.49 -8.17 5.22
CA PHE A 32 -0.88 -7.50 4.08
C PHE A 32 0.48 -8.09 3.75
N LEU A 33 1.29 -8.32 4.78
CA LEU A 33 2.62 -8.89 4.55
C LEU A 33 2.56 -10.28 3.93
N GLU A 34 1.54 -11.04 4.29
CA GLU A 34 1.39 -12.40 3.79
C GLU A 34 0.74 -12.48 2.42
N ASN A 35 -0.30 -11.69 2.21
CA ASN A 35 -1.13 -11.83 1.02
C ASN A 35 -1.23 -10.59 0.15
N GLY A 36 -0.74 -9.46 0.63
CA GLY A 36 -0.92 -8.20 -0.07
C GLY A 36 -2.27 -7.60 0.25
N ILE A 37 -2.54 -6.43 -0.31
CA ILE A 37 -3.82 -5.76 -0.11
C ILE A 37 -4.42 -5.44 -1.47
N ASP A 38 -5.74 -5.62 -1.57
CA ASP A 38 -6.44 -5.33 -2.82
C ASP A 38 -6.31 -3.84 -3.15
N ILE A 39 -5.92 -3.55 -4.39
CA ILE A 39 -5.70 -2.18 -4.82
C ILE A 39 -6.98 -1.34 -4.70
N GLU A 40 -8.15 -1.99 -4.83
CA GLU A 40 -9.40 -1.27 -4.71
C GLU A 40 -9.61 -0.72 -3.31
N ILE A 41 -9.15 -1.45 -2.30
CA ILE A 41 -9.26 -0.98 -0.92
C ILE A 41 -8.40 0.26 -0.74
N VAL A 42 -7.21 0.26 -1.32
CA VAL A 42 -6.31 1.40 -1.21
C VAL A 42 -6.85 2.59 -1.98
N LYS A 43 -7.42 2.34 -3.17
CA LYS A 43 -8.00 3.40 -3.98
C LYS A 43 -9.17 4.09 -3.29
N SER A 44 -9.87 3.37 -2.43
CA SER A 44 -11.04 3.93 -1.77
C SER A 44 -10.67 4.99 -0.73
N THR A 45 -9.41 5.00 -0.29
CA THR A 45 -8.98 6.04 0.63
C THR A 45 -8.64 7.29 -0.16
N LYS A 46 -8.76 8.43 0.49
CA LYS A 46 -8.43 9.69 -0.15
C LYS A 46 -7.10 10.24 0.35
N ASP A 47 -6.28 9.36 0.88
CA ASP A 47 -4.98 9.75 1.41
C ASP A 47 -3.98 9.88 0.27
N ALA A 48 -3.21 10.96 0.28
CA ALA A 48 -2.24 11.21 -0.78
C ALA A 48 -1.17 10.12 -0.85
N MET A 49 -0.78 9.60 0.32
CA MET A 49 0.22 8.54 0.37
C MET A 49 -0.29 7.28 -0.32
N ALA A 50 -1.55 6.92 -0.07
CA ALA A 50 -2.14 5.75 -0.69
C ALA A 50 -2.24 5.92 -2.19
N ARG A 51 -2.61 7.11 -2.65
CA ARG A 51 -2.69 7.37 -4.08
C ARG A 51 -1.34 7.26 -4.75
N GLN A 52 -0.30 7.69 -4.07
CA GLN A 52 1.05 7.61 -4.60
C GLN A 52 1.46 6.16 -4.83
N VAL A 53 1.13 5.29 -3.88
CA VAL A 53 1.43 3.86 -4.03
C VAL A 53 0.64 3.27 -5.20
N VAL A 54 -0.63 3.62 -5.30
CA VAL A 54 -1.47 3.11 -6.39
C VAL A 54 -0.89 3.52 -7.75
N GLU A 55 -0.47 4.75 -7.87
CA GLU A 55 0.12 5.22 -9.12
C GLU A 55 1.36 4.43 -9.49
N ILE A 56 2.22 4.17 -8.52
CA ILE A 56 3.44 3.45 -8.78
C ILE A 56 3.14 2.02 -9.20
N VAL A 57 2.19 1.38 -8.55
CA VAL A 57 1.82 0.01 -8.90
C VAL A 57 1.23 -0.05 -10.30
N GLU A 58 0.39 0.91 -10.66
CA GLU A 58 -0.26 0.89 -11.95
C GLU A 58 0.67 1.32 -13.08
N ASN A 59 1.59 2.23 -12.81
CA ASN A 59 2.47 2.76 -13.86
C ASN A 59 3.88 2.22 -13.81
N GLY A 60 4.36 1.79 -12.66
CA GLY A 60 5.71 1.31 -12.50
C GLY A 60 5.85 -0.19 -12.64
N GLU A 61 4.82 -0.81 -13.09
CA GLU A 61 4.75 -2.27 -13.17
C GLU A 61 5.77 -2.86 -14.13
N LYS A 62 6.12 -2.12 -15.12
CA LYS A 62 7.04 -2.62 -16.15
C LYS A 62 8.38 -3.01 -15.62
#